data_3134106aa9687d05d35e7cf3c7bed798
#
_entry.id   3134106aa9687d05d35e7cf3c7bed798
#
_cell.length_a   1.000
_cell.length_b   1.000
_cell.length_c   1.000
_cell.angle_alpha   90.00
_cell.angle_beta   90.00
_cell.angle_gamma   90.00
#
_symmetry.space_group_name_H-M   'P 1'
#
loop_
_entity.id
_entity.type
_entity.pdbx_description
1 polymer ?
#
loop_
_entity_poly.entity_id
_entity_poly.type
_entity_poly.pdbx_seq_one_letter_code
_entity_poly.pdbx_strand_id
1 'polypeptide(L)'
;MRPLKERLTRRIDPDTVHPSQAKSSVRRAVTTKAAVKVGDAAPDFALMGEGFEVTKLSDLKGSKVVLAFFPAAFSGDADGGCQCQLQALKSIAKTDGVKVLGICKDQPFAMGVWKGVQGIDCLSDWDLSASEKYVGTLDFGEFLDSLDVSTNFKGYMACRRGCVVLDEDQKVVYSWNGMPDQLPDTTEIQAALGIGKTDFA
;
A
#
# COMPACT_ATOMS: atom_id res chain seq x y z
N MET A 1 13.75 35.38 33.18
CA MET A 1 12.81 34.60 32.31
C MET A 1 11.89 35.58 31.62
N ARG A 2 12.00 35.73 30.32
CA ARG A 2 11.09 36.60 29.54
C ARG A 2 9.76 35.86 29.30
N PRO A 3 8.60 36.53 29.37
CA PRO A 3 7.31 35.93 29.26
C PRO A 3 7.06 35.37 27.83
N LEU A 4 6.33 34.27 27.80
CA LEU A 4 6.05 33.44 26.61
C LEU A 4 5.40 34.20 25.44
N LYS A 5 4.73 35.31 25.69
CA LYS A 5 4.07 36.16 24.69
C LYS A 5 5.03 36.90 23.76
N GLU A 6 6.28 37.14 24.14
CA GLU A 6 7.27 37.84 23.27
C GLU A 6 7.94 36.93 22.24
N ARG A 7 7.73 35.60 22.28
CA ARG A 7 8.32 34.65 21.33
C ARG A 7 7.49 34.43 20.06
N LEU A 8 6.26 34.88 20.04
CA LEU A 8 5.30 34.58 18.95
C LEU A 8 5.10 35.71 17.94
N THR A 9 5.83 36.83 18.05
CA THR A 9 5.67 37.98 17.15
C THR A 9 6.90 38.29 16.29
N ARG A 10 7.75 37.32 15.97
CA ARG A 10 8.66 37.50 14.85
C ARG A 10 7.86 37.48 13.56
N ARG A 11 7.52 38.66 13.06
CA ARG A 11 7.11 38.84 11.67
C ARG A 11 8.23 38.29 10.81
N ILE A 12 7.90 37.29 9.98
CA ILE A 12 8.78 36.85 8.90
C ILE A 12 8.75 37.98 7.89
N ASP A 13 9.89 38.61 7.67
CA ASP A 13 10.07 39.65 6.68
C ASP A 13 9.89 38.99 5.29
N PRO A 14 8.88 39.40 4.49
CA PRO A 14 8.64 38.79 3.20
C PRO A 14 9.76 39.02 2.19
N ASP A 15 10.70 39.94 2.46
CA ASP A 15 11.78 40.31 1.52
C ASP A 15 13.09 39.52 1.75
N THR A 16 13.17 38.61 2.73
CA THR A 16 14.30 37.69 2.91
C THR A 16 14.09 36.35 2.20
N VAL A 17 13.72 36.41 0.93
CA VAL A 17 13.79 35.22 0.06
C VAL A 17 15.24 35.11 -0.44
N HIS A 18 16.04 34.29 0.24
CA HIS A 18 17.31 33.84 -0.36
C HIS A 18 16.98 33.06 -1.63
N PRO A 19 17.60 33.38 -2.78
CA PRO A 19 17.43 32.59 -3.98
C PRO A 19 17.96 31.18 -3.69
N SER A 20 17.03 30.22 -3.44
CA SER A 20 17.41 28.83 -3.38
C SER A 20 17.92 28.44 -4.75
N GLN A 21 19.20 28.05 -4.82
CA GLN A 21 19.79 27.44 -5.99
C GLN A 21 18.87 26.28 -6.39
N ALA A 22 18.23 26.39 -7.53
CA ALA A 22 17.47 25.35 -8.16
C ALA A 22 18.41 24.15 -8.39
N LYS A 23 18.47 23.23 -7.44
CA LYS A 23 19.06 21.93 -7.67
C LYS A 23 18.17 21.26 -8.72
N SER A 24 18.72 21.07 -9.91
CA SER A 24 18.09 20.27 -10.96
C SER A 24 17.63 18.98 -10.32
N SER A 25 16.32 18.82 -10.16
CA SER A 25 15.74 17.54 -9.80
C SER A 25 16.02 16.59 -10.95
N VAL A 26 17.01 15.74 -10.80
CA VAL A 26 17.13 14.55 -11.63
C VAL A 26 15.78 13.85 -11.50
N ARG A 27 14.95 13.98 -12.54
CA ARG A 27 13.73 13.16 -12.68
C ARG A 27 14.23 11.73 -12.65
N ARG A 28 14.07 11.08 -11.51
CA ARG A 28 14.23 9.64 -11.41
C ARG A 28 13.14 9.09 -12.31
N ALA A 29 13.54 8.64 -13.50
CA ALA A 29 12.64 7.93 -14.39
C ALA A 29 11.95 6.86 -13.54
N VAL A 30 10.62 6.86 -13.51
CA VAL A 30 9.82 5.80 -12.89
C VAL A 30 10.15 4.55 -13.68
N THR A 31 11.18 3.82 -13.23
CA THR A 31 11.51 2.51 -13.79
C THR A 31 10.43 1.58 -13.26
N THR A 32 9.40 1.36 -14.06
CA THR A 32 8.45 0.27 -13.84
C THR A 32 9.23 -1.03 -13.94
N LYS A 33 9.84 -1.44 -12.83
CA LYS A 33 10.36 -2.79 -12.72
C LYS A 33 9.16 -3.70 -12.86
N ALA A 34 9.28 -4.72 -13.69
CA ALA A 34 8.16 -5.62 -13.98
C ALA A 34 7.62 -6.19 -12.66
N ALA A 35 6.32 -6.01 -12.42
CA ALA A 35 5.61 -6.67 -11.34
C ALA A 35 5.85 -8.19 -11.41
N VAL A 36 5.78 -8.86 -10.25
CA VAL A 36 5.88 -10.32 -10.20
C VAL A 36 4.83 -10.97 -11.11
N LYS A 37 5.17 -12.10 -11.68
CA LYS A 37 4.29 -12.86 -12.57
C LYS A 37 3.94 -14.21 -11.96
N VAL A 38 2.83 -14.77 -12.40
CA VAL A 38 2.46 -16.15 -12.05
C VAL A 38 3.60 -17.09 -12.44
N GLY A 39 4.01 -17.92 -11.48
CA GLY A 39 5.13 -18.84 -11.60
C GLY A 39 6.43 -18.35 -10.97
N ASP A 40 6.57 -17.06 -10.68
CA ASP A 40 7.76 -16.50 -10.03
C ASP A 40 7.82 -16.94 -8.55
N ALA A 41 9.03 -17.07 -8.00
CA ALA A 41 9.22 -17.08 -6.57
C ALA A 41 8.97 -15.68 -6.02
N ALA A 42 8.16 -15.56 -4.96
CA ALA A 42 7.85 -14.28 -4.35
C ALA A 42 9.10 -13.66 -3.71
N PRO A 43 9.44 -12.40 -4.02
CA PRO A 43 10.54 -11.69 -3.36
C PRO A 43 10.28 -11.56 -1.86
N ASP A 44 11.21 -11.97 -1.02
CA ASP A 44 11.06 -11.80 0.44
C ASP A 44 11.03 -10.32 0.83
N PHE A 45 10.31 -10.03 1.90
CA PHE A 45 10.24 -8.73 2.55
C PHE A 45 10.22 -8.86 4.07
N ALA A 46 10.55 -7.78 4.76
CA ALA A 46 10.39 -7.62 6.19
C ALA A 46 9.69 -6.27 6.43
N LEU A 47 8.40 -6.29 6.73
CA LEU A 47 7.58 -5.10 6.88
C LEU A 47 7.05 -4.99 8.31
N MET A 48 6.93 -3.75 8.76
CA MET A 48 6.50 -3.46 10.13
C MET A 48 4.98 -3.29 10.20
N GLY A 49 4.36 -3.92 11.17
CA GLY A 49 2.93 -3.83 11.46
C GLY A 49 2.63 -3.10 12.77
N GLU A 50 1.51 -3.47 13.37
CA GLU A 50 1.08 -2.97 14.68
C GLU A 50 2.14 -3.26 15.75
N GLY A 51 2.33 -2.33 16.69
CA GLY A 51 3.25 -2.52 17.82
C GLY A 51 4.73 -2.63 17.42
N PHE A 52 5.09 -2.22 16.20
CA PHE A 52 6.44 -2.37 15.62
C PHE A 52 6.89 -3.83 15.38
N GLU A 53 5.95 -4.77 15.41
CA GLU A 53 6.25 -6.14 15.03
C GLU A 53 6.62 -6.25 13.56
N VAL A 54 7.67 -7.00 13.26
CA VAL A 54 8.15 -7.21 11.89
C VAL A 54 7.61 -8.54 11.37
N THR A 55 6.86 -8.48 10.28
CA THR A 55 6.41 -9.66 9.53
C THR A 55 7.35 -9.88 8.35
N LYS A 56 7.95 -11.05 8.27
CA LYS A 56 8.70 -11.50 7.09
C LYS A 56 7.83 -12.43 6.26
N LEU A 57 7.90 -12.29 4.95
CA LEU A 57 7.18 -13.23 4.08
C LEU A 57 7.67 -14.66 4.28
N SER A 58 8.97 -14.85 4.42
CA SER A 58 9.59 -16.18 4.67
C SER A 58 9.04 -16.91 5.90
N ASP A 59 8.55 -16.17 6.92
CA ASP A 59 7.96 -16.77 8.13
C ASP A 59 6.56 -17.33 7.90
N LEU A 60 5.93 -17.03 6.75
CA LEU A 60 4.58 -17.46 6.38
C LEU A 60 4.56 -18.71 5.48
N LYS A 61 5.70 -19.36 5.28
CA LYS A 61 5.78 -20.63 4.53
C LYS A 61 4.84 -21.66 5.13
N GLY A 62 4.21 -22.46 4.26
CA GLY A 62 3.21 -23.45 4.66
C GLY A 62 1.79 -22.89 4.76
N SER A 63 1.60 -21.59 4.56
CA SER A 63 0.29 -20.94 4.41
C SER A 63 0.15 -20.35 3.02
N LYS A 64 -1.07 -20.33 2.48
CA LYS A 64 -1.39 -19.49 1.32
C LYS A 64 -1.47 -18.04 1.76
N VAL A 65 -0.91 -17.13 0.97
CA VAL A 65 -0.82 -15.71 1.34
C VAL A 65 -1.44 -14.83 0.25
N VAL A 66 -2.32 -13.93 0.66
CA VAL A 66 -2.86 -12.86 -0.19
C VAL A 66 -2.21 -11.55 0.22
N LEU A 67 -1.46 -10.95 -0.70
CA LEU A 67 -0.84 -9.64 -0.53
C LEU A 67 -1.71 -8.61 -1.24
N ALA A 68 -2.36 -7.73 -0.48
CA ALA A 68 -3.23 -6.68 -0.98
C ALA A 68 -2.51 -5.32 -0.87
N PHE A 69 -1.99 -4.83 -1.99
CA PHE A 69 -1.35 -3.52 -2.07
C PHE A 69 -2.39 -2.44 -2.37
N PHE A 70 -2.34 -1.32 -1.65
CA PHE A 70 -3.26 -0.20 -1.84
C PHE A 70 -2.55 1.15 -1.58
N PRO A 71 -2.92 2.22 -2.31
CA PRO A 71 -2.20 3.49 -2.27
C PRO A 71 -2.13 4.18 -0.92
N ALA A 72 -3.23 4.19 -0.15
CA ALA A 72 -3.31 4.90 1.12
C ALA A 72 -4.38 4.32 2.04
N ALA A 73 -4.07 4.17 3.34
CA ALA A 73 -5.07 3.90 4.36
C ALA A 73 -5.98 5.13 4.54
N PHE A 74 -7.18 4.93 5.06
CA PHE A 74 -8.15 5.99 5.34
C PHE A 74 -8.55 6.86 4.13
N SER A 75 -8.31 6.39 2.89
CA SER A 75 -8.64 7.15 1.68
C SER A 75 -10.14 7.15 1.32
N GLY A 76 -10.99 6.67 2.23
CA GLY A 76 -12.44 6.64 2.07
C GLY A 76 -12.99 5.30 1.61
N ASP A 77 -14.33 5.23 1.63
CA ASP A 77 -15.14 4.06 1.31
C ASP A 77 -15.90 4.20 -0.02
N ALA A 78 -15.55 5.23 -0.81
CA ALA A 78 -16.11 5.40 -2.15
C ALA A 78 -15.83 4.16 -3.02
N ASP A 79 -16.71 3.91 -3.99
CA ASP A 79 -16.57 2.81 -4.95
C ASP A 79 -15.16 2.82 -5.58
N GLY A 80 -14.45 1.69 -5.45
CA GLY A 80 -13.06 1.59 -5.86
C GLY A 80 -12.02 2.06 -4.83
N GLY A 81 -12.44 2.52 -3.64
CA GLY A 81 -11.55 2.95 -2.56
C GLY A 81 -10.69 1.83 -1.96
N CYS A 82 -9.65 2.22 -1.21
CA CYS A 82 -8.75 1.25 -0.59
C CYS A 82 -9.45 0.40 0.47
N GLN A 83 -10.45 0.96 1.15
CA GLN A 83 -11.29 0.24 2.09
C GLN A 83 -12.08 -0.87 1.41
N CYS A 84 -12.65 -0.61 0.22
CA CYS A 84 -13.44 -1.60 -0.53
C CYS A 84 -12.60 -2.84 -0.88
N GLN A 85 -11.34 -2.66 -1.27
CA GLN A 85 -10.43 -3.78 -1.54
C GLN A 85 -10.26 -4.69 -0.31
N LEU A 86 -9.96 -4.11 0.85
CA LEU A 86 -9.76 -4.90 2.06
C LEU A 86 -11.07 -5.53 2.57
N GLN A 87 -12.19 -4.81 2.47
CA GLN A 87 -13.50 -5.36 2.84
C GLN A 87 -13.87 -6.58 1.99
N ALA A 88 -13.60 -6.53 0.68
CA ALA A 88 -13.84 -7.66 -0.21
C ALA A 88 -12.99 -8.90 0.13
N LEU A 89 -11.86 -8.73 0.82
CA LEU A 89 -10.96 -9.81 1.24
C LEU A 89 -11.25 -10.35 2.65
N LYS A 90 -12.17 -9.72 3.41
CA LYS A 90 -12.46 -10.14 4.80
C LYS A 90 -12.95 -11.59 4.94
N SER A 91 -13.74 -12.06 3.99
CA SER A 91 -14.20 -13.43 3.99
C SER A 91 -13.04 -14.40 3.73
N ILE A 92 -12.18 -14.08 2.78
CA ILE A 92 -10.98 -14.85 2.46
C ILE A 92 -10.03 -14.92 3.66
N ALA A 93 -9.90 -13.84 4.41
CA ALA A 93 -9.07 -13.78 5.61
C ALA A 93 -9.52 -14.71 6.76
N LYS A 94 -10.77 -15.20 6.71
CA LYS A 94 -11.32 -16.16 7.68
C LYS A 94 -11.12 -17.61 7.27
N THR A 95 -10.57 -17.86 6.09
CA THR A 95 -10.34 -19.22 5.59
C THR A 95 -9.11 -19.82 6.28
N ASP A 96 -9.25 -21.03 6.79
CA ASP A 96 -8.14 -21.73 7.43
C ASP A 96 -6.98 -21.93 6.45
N GLY A 97 -5.75 -21.72 6.93
CA GLY A 97 -4.54 -21.85 6.11
C GLY A 97 -4.29 -20.69 5.15
N VAL A 98 -5.13 -19.65 5.15
CA VAL A 98 -4.94 -18.44 4.34
C VAL A 98 -4.56 -17.26 5.22
N LYS A 99 -3.53 -16.52 4.83
CA LYS A 99 -3.13 -15.23 5.43
C LYS A 99 -3.43 -14.11 4.44
N VAL A 100 -4.11 -13.06 4.88
CA VAL A 100 -4.33 -11.85 4.08
C VAL A 100 -3.59 -10.70 4.73
N LEU A 101 -2.72 -10.04 3.97
CA LEU A 101 -1.93 -8.90 4.42
C LEU A 101 -2.25 -7.67 3.57
N GLY A 102 -2.69 -6.59 4.20
CA GLY A 102 -2.81 -5.28 3.57
C GLY A 102 -1.46 -4.56 3.62
N ILE A 103 -1.02 -4.00 2.50
CA ILE A 103 0.30 -3.37 2.39
C ILE A 103 0.17 -2.00 1.74
N CYS A 104 0.66 -0.97 2.39
CA CYS A 104 0.77 0.38 1.81
C CYS A 104 1.92 1.17 2.44
N LYS A 105 2.16 2.37 1.91
CA LYS A 105 3.25 3.25 2.34
C LYS A 105 3.04 3.88 3.72
N ASP A 106 1.82 3.90 4.25
CA ASP A 106 1.51 4.58 5.50
C ASP A 106 2.34 4.02 6.67
N GLN A 107 2.54 4.86 7.67
CA GLN A 107 3.38 4.51 8.81
C GLN A 107 2.79 3.38 9.66
N PRO A 108 3.62 2.59 10.38
CA PRO A 108 3.18 1.46 11.19
C PRO A 108 2.06 1.81 12.18
N PHE A 109 2.09 3.02 12.76
CA PHE A 109 1.05 3.50 13.66
C PHE A 109 -0.32 3.60 12.98
N ALA A 110 -0.37 4.15 11.75
CA ALA A 110 -1.59 4.23 10.96
C ALA A 110 -2.07 2.83 10.55
N MET A 111 -1.14 1.94 10.22
CA MET A 111 -1.45 0.56 9.84
C MET A 111 -2.03 -0.25 11.00
N GLY A 112 -1.56 -0.03 12.23
CA GLY A 112 -2.14 -0.65 13.42
C GLY A 112 -3.60 -0.24 13.65
N VAL A 113 -3.91 1.04 13.55
CA VAL A 113 -5.30 1.54 13.62
C VAL A 113 -6.14 0.99 12.46
N TRP A 114 -5.59 0.99 11.24
CA TRP A 114 -6.28 0.50 10.04
C TRP A 114 -6.60 -0.98 10.12
N LYS A 115 -5.70 -1.80 10.65
CA LYS A 115 -5.95 -3.21 10.99
C LYS A 115 -7.19 -3.35 11.88
N GLY A 116 -7.30 -2.56 12.94
CA GLY A 116 -8.46 -2.57 13.84
C GLY A 116 -9.79 -2.27 13.10
N VAL A 117 -9.77 -1.35 12.15
CA VAL A 117 -10.93 -1.00 11.33
C VAL A 117 -11.24 -2.08 10.31
N GLN A 118 -10.24 -2.63 9.64
CA GLN A 118 -10.43 -3.59 8.56
C GLN A 118 -10.53 -5.03 9.01
N GLY A 119 -10.00 -5.41 10.17
CA GLY A 119 -9.94 -6.80 10.63
C GLY A 119 -9.00 -7.68 9.78
N ILE A 120 -8.03 -7.05 9.12
CA ILE A 120 -6.99 -7.67 8.30
C ILE A 120 -5.65 -7.12 8.77
N ASP A 121 -4.64 -7.97 8.88
CA ASP A 121 -3.28 -7.54 9.22
C ASP A 121 -2.76 -6.57 8.16
N CYS A 122 -2.27 -5.41 8.62
CA CYS A 122 -1.81 -4.33 7.76
C CYS A 122 -0.36 -3.97 8.07
N LEU A 123 0.47 -3.89 7.02
CA LEU A 123 1.90 -3.70 7.10
C LEU A 123 2.32 -2.40 6.39
N SER A 124 3.32 -1.74 6.96
CA SER A 124 3.91 -0.52 6.42
C SER A 124 5.07 -0.84 5.49
N ASP A 125 4.92 -0.48 4.23
CA ASP A 125 5.97 -0.47 3.20
C ASP A 125 6.41 0.99 2.96
N TRP A 126 6.85 1.66 4.03
CA TRP A 126 7.11 3.09 4.09
C TRP A 126 8.09 3.61 3.02
N ASP A 127 9.03 2.78 2.60
CA ASP A 127 10.04 3.07 1.58
C ASP A 127 9.66 2.52 0.18
N LEU A 128 8.49 1.87 0.07
CA LEU A 128 7.96 1.25 -1.14
C LEU A 128 8.81 0.09 -1.70
N SER A 129 9.73 -0.45 -0.91
CA SER A 129 10.69 -1.47 -1.37
C SER A 129 10.02 -2.80 -1.75
N ALA A 130 8.95 -3.20 -1.05
CA ALA A 130 8.14 -4.35 -1.41
C ALA A 130 7.23 -4.01 -2.60
N SER A 131 6.52 -2.87 -2.55
CA SER A 131 5.62 -2.43 -3.62
C SER A 131 6.31 -2.37 -4.98
N GLU A 132 7.54 -1.84 -5.05
CA GLU A 132 8.31 -1.77 -6.30
C GLU A 132 8.56 -3.15 -6.93
N LYS A 133 8.72 -4.19 -6.11
CA LYS A 133 8.95 -5.56 -6.59
C LYS A 133 7.67 -6.23 -7.04
N TYR A 134 6.57 -6.01 -6.31
CA TYR A 134 5.33 -6.76 -6.49
C TYR A 134 4.36 -6.12 -7.48
N VAL A 135 4.10 -4.81 -7.37
CA VAL A 135 3.03 -4.14 -8.11
C VAL A 135 3.47 -2.85 -8.80
N GLY A 136 4.65 -2.34 -8.46
CA GLY A 136 5.15 -1.06 -8.91
C GLY A 136 4.59 0.12 -8.10
N THR A 137 5.07 1.31 -8.42
CA THR A 137 4.72 2.57 -7.77
C THR A 137 4.15 3.56 -8.77
N LEU A 138 3.50 4.60 -8.27
CA LEU A 138 2.98 5.71 -9.05
C LEU A 138 3.08 7.03 -8.29
N ASP A 139 3.09 8.14 -9.01
CA ASP A 139 2.85 9.46 -8.41
C ASP A 139 1.36 9.63 -8.18
N PHE A 140 0.95 9.57 -6.90
CA PHE A 140 -0.46 9.66 -6.54
C PHE A 140 -1.05 11.05 -6.81
N GLY A 141 -0.22 12.10 -6.74
CA GLY A 141 -0.64 13.45 -7.11
C GLY A 141 -0.93 13.58 -8.59
N GLU A 142 -0.08 13.01 -9.47
CA GLU A 142 -0.34 12.96 -10.90
C GLU A 142 -1.60 12.13 -11.24
N PHE A 143 -1.86 11.05 -10.50
CA PHE A 143 -3.09 10.30 -10.63
C PHE A 143 -4.32 11.15 -10.29
N LEU A 144 -4.31 11.88 -9.16
CA LEU A 144 -5.41 12.76 -8.76
C LEU A 144 -5.62 13.91 -9.78
N ASP A 145 -4.54 14.50 -10.29
CA ASP A 145 -4.62 15.53 -11.34
C ASP A 145 -5.30 14.97 -12.61
N SER A 146 -5.10 13.69 -12.93
CA SER A 146 -5.76 13.04 -14.08
C SER A 146 -7.28 12.86 -13.91
N LEU A 147 -7.77 12.97 -12.67
CA LEU A 147 -9.18 12.94 -12.30
C LEU A 147 -9.78 14.35 -12.07
N ASP A 148 -9.09 15.40 -12.53
CA ASP A 148 -9.44 16.80 -12.29
C ASP A 148 -9.52 17.18 -10.80
N VAL A 149 -8.89 16.39 -9.93
CA VAL A 149 -8.72 16.70 -8.52
C VAL A 149 -7.39 17.44 -8.35
N SER A 150 -7.45 18.78 -8.50
CA SER A 150 -6.26 19.61 -8.31
C SER A 150 -5.75 19.53 -6.88
N THR A 151 -4.56 18.97 -6.71
CA THR A 151 -3.91 18.80 -5.42
C THR A 151 -2.46 19.26 -5.48
N ASN A 152 -1.88 19.59 -4.33
CA ASN A 152 -0.44 19.84 -4.20
C ASN A 152 0.34 18.55 -3.87
N PHE A 153 -0.23 17.37 -4.18
CA PHE A 153 0.38 16.07 -3.88
C PHE A 153 1.36 15.56 -4.96
N LYS A 154 1.62 16.32 -6.01
CA LYS A 154 2.57 15.95 -7.05
C LYS A 154 3.94 15.63 -6.44
N GLY A 155 4.47 14.44 -6.76
CA GLY A 155 5.66 13.90 -6.13
C GLY A 155 5.38 12.98 -4.94
N TYR A 156 4.11 12.81 -4.52
CA TYR A 156 3.76 11.84 -3.51
C TYR A 156 3.70 10.44 -4.12
N MET A 157 4.79 9.70 -3.96
CA MET A 157 4.89 8.33 -4.44
C MET A 157 4.09 7.40 -3.54
N ALA A 158 3.26 6.55 -4.13
CA ALA A 158 2.51 5.49 -3.48
C ALA A 158 2.66 4.17 -4.24
N CYS A 159 2.28 3.04 -3.63
CA CYS A 159 2.19 1.79 -4.38
C CYS A 159 1.02 1.85 -5.37
N ARG A 160 1.14 1.13 -6.47
CA ARG A 160 -0.03 0.83 -7.32
C ARG A 160 -0.98 -0.08 -6.54
N ARG A 161 -2.25 -0.06 -6.92
CA ARG A 161 -3.17 -1.05 -6.40
C ARG A 161 -2.82 -2.41 -6.98
N GLY A 162 -2.81 -3.45 -6.13
CA GLY A 162 -2.53 -4.79 -6.59
C GLY A 162 -2.99 -5.86 -5.63
N CYS A 163 -3.06 -7.08 -6.16
CA CYS A 163 -3.33 -8.27 -5.38
C CYS A 163 -2.47 -9.42 -5.92
N VAL A 164 -1.71 -10.04 -5.05
CA VAL A 164 -0.85 -11.17 -5.38
C VAL A 164 -1.19 -12.32 -4.45
N VAL A 165 -1.44 -13.52 -5.00
CA VAL A 165 -1.67 -14.73 -4.23
C VAL A 165 -0.46 -15.64 -4.35
N LEU A 166 -0.03 -16.16 -3.20
CA LEU A 166 1.08 -17.08 -3.07
C LEU A 166 0.56 -18.42 -2.55
N ASP A 167 1.13 -19.51 -3.08
CA ASP A 167 0.96 -20.84 -2.51
C ASP A 167 1.80 -21.05 -1.24
N GLU A 168 1.72 -22.26 -0.67
CA GLU A 168 2.43 -22.65 0.55
C GLU A 168 3.96 -22.60 0.42
N ASP A 169 4.48 -22.72 -0.80
CA ASP A 169 5.91 -22.61 -1.13
C ASP A 169 6.34 -21.19 -1.47
N GLN A 170 5.43 -20.21 -1.35
CA GLN A 170 5.64 -18.80 -1.69
C GLN A 170 5.90 -18.56 -3.19
N LYS A 171 5.28 -19.39 -4.03
CA LYS A 171 5.23 -19.17 -5.46
C LYS A 171 4.00 -18.36 -5.83
N VAL A 172 4.13 -17.42 -6.75
CA VAL A 172 3.03 -16.59 -7.23
C VAL A 172 2.07 -17.45 -8.07
N VAL A 173 0.83 -17.59 -7.62
CA VAL A 173 -0.25 -18.31 -8.32
C VAL A 173 -1.28 -17.36 -8.94
N TYR A 174 -1.33 -16.10 -8.49
CA TYR A 174 -2.13 -15.03 -9.07
C TYR A 174 -1.43 -13.71 -8.90
N SER A 175 -1.50 -12.84 -9.90
CA SER A 175 -0.95 -11.49 -9.85
C SER A 175 -1.81 -10.55 -10.68
N TRP A 176 -2.34 -9.53 -10.03
CA TRP A 176 -3.09 -8.46 -10.64
C TRP A 176 -2.58 -7.11 -10.13
N ASN A 177 -2.46 -6.14 -11.00
CA ASN A 177 -2.23 -4.75 -10.62
C ASN A 177 -3.03 -3.79 -11.50
N GLY A 178 -3.43 -2.67 -10.92
CA GLY A 178 -4.25 -1.65 -11.57
C GLY A 178 -3.95 -0.25 -11.06
N MET A 179 -4.76 0.69 -11.51
CA MET A 179 -4.75 2.06 -11.02
C MET A 179 -5.51 2.15 -9.67
N PRO A 180 -5.34 3.23 -8.90
CA PRO A 180 -5.96 3.38 -7.58
C PRO A 180 -7.49 3.30 -7.55
N ASP A 181 -8.16 3.53 -8.66
CA ASP A 181 -9.63 3.49 -8.85
C ASP A 181 -10.15 2.13 -9.34
N GLN A 182 -9.27 1.14 -9.52
CA GLN A 182 -9.63 -0.21 -9.98
C GLN A 182 -9.57 -1.21 -8.83
N LEU A 183 -10.36 -2.28 -8.87
CA LEU A 183 -10.35 -3.36 -7.89
C LEU A 183 -10.07 -4.70 -8.56
N PRO A 184 -9.36 -5.61 -7.87
CA PRO A 184 -9.18 -6.99 -8.35
C PRO A 184 -10.49 -7.76 -8.27
N ASP A 185 -10.66 -8.74 -9.15
CA ASP A 185 -11.78 -9.69 -9.06
C ASP A 185 -11.52 -10.70 -7.93
N THR A 186 -12.37 -10.66 -6.92
CA THR A 186 -12.29 -11.59 -5.77
C THR A 186 -12.56 -13.04 -6.18
N THR A 187 -13.30 -13.26 -7.26
CA THR A 187 -13.58 -14.62 -7.76
C THR A 187 -12.29 -15.27 -8.28
N GLU A 188 -11.44 -14.48 -8.98
CA GLU A 188 -10.14 -14.96 -9.46
C GLU A 188 -9.19 -15.26 -8.29
N ILE A 189 -9.22 -14.41 -7.26
CA ILE A 189 -8.43 -14.61 -6.03
C ILE A 189 -8.85 -15.92 -5.34
N GLN A 190 -10.16 -16.15 -5.18
CA GLN A 190 -10.70 -17.39 -4.60
C GLN A 190 -10.32 -18.63 -5.42
N ALA A 191 -10.43 -18.54 -6.75
CA ALA A 191 -10.02 -19.62 -7.65
C ALA A 191 -8.52 -19.94 -7.51
N ALA A 192 -7.66 -18.92 -7.42
CA ALA A 192 -6.23 -19.10 -7.21
C ALA A 192 -5.88 -19.73 -5.86
N LEU A 193 -6.69 -19.48 -4.83
CA LEU A 193 -6.59 -20.10 -3.51
C LEU A 193 -7.17 -21.53 -3.47
N GLY A 194 -7.90 -21.96 -4.51
CA GLY A 194 -8.64 -23.23 -4.50
C GLY A 194 -9.86 -23.23 -3.56
N ILE A 195 -10.41 -22.04 -3.26
CA ILE A 195 -11.59 -21.89 -2.41
C ILE A 195 -12.84 -21.86 -3.29
N GLY A 196 -13.82 -22.71 -2.97
CA GLY A 196 -15.11 -22.74 -3.70
C GLY A 196 -15.97 -21.52 -3.41
N LYS A 197 -16.90 -21.20 -4.33
CA LYS A 197 -17.87 -20.08 -4.19
C LYS A 197 -18.86 -20.24 -3.03
N THR A 198 -18.87 -21.35 -2.32
CA THR A 198 -19.98 -21.79 -1.48
C THR A 198 -19.88 -21.43 -0.01
N ASP A 199 -18.82 -20.81 0.45
CA ASP A 199 -18.56 -20.71 1.89
C ASP A 199 -18.89 -19.34 2.52
N PHE A 200 -19.61 -18.49 1.80
CA PHE A 200 -19.92 -17.13 2.28
C PHE A 200 -21.42 -16.81 2.16
N ALA A 201 -22.23 -17.54 2.94
CA ALA A 201 -23.61 -17.17 3.22
C ALA A 201 -23.71 -16.38 4.54
#